data_c51614efb6d10482a2dd534f0f97364a
#
_entry.id   c51614efb6d10482a2dd534f0f97364a
#
_cell.length_a   1.000
_cell.length_b   1.000
_cell.length_c   1.000
_cell.angle_alpha   90.00
_cell.angle_beta   90.00
_cell.angle_gamma   90.00
#
_symmetry.space_group_name_H-M   'P 1'
#
loop_
_entity.id
_entity.type
_entity.pdbx_description
1 polymer ?
#
loop_
_entity_poly.entity_id
_entity_poly.type
_entity_poly.pdbx_seq_one_letter_code
_entity_poly.pdbx_strand_id
1 'polypeptide(L)'
;FYASLTFNGTSMSSSGNQNGFLAMINKTGSWQWGTHFDCSCSVDSEGLHIDSNGNIYVTGGVSTNTGFAIGNNVLTLTTGSGKNIFVAKFDNFGMAQWLKTISSPRDAIGKSVTFDEHRAKLFVLGRFEDMTFNIGSSTIASAGDDDIFLLTLTKDYDGDDIPDSNDIDDDGDFINDPFDSCPFSMIGFKSTGSSDHDSDGCHDGIEDDDDDNDNLNDSLDFCPTGMIDWVRTSSS
;
A
#
# COMPACT_ATOMS: atom_id res chain seq x y z
N PHE A 1 5.52 -0.06 -22.99
CA PHE A 1 6.50 -0.59 -23.95
C PHE A 1 6.08 -1.97 -24.46
N TYR A 2 6.64 -2.36 -25.59
CA TYR A 2 6.44 -3.66 -26.22
C TYR A 2 7.81 -4.38 -26.32
N ALA A 3 7.83 -5.68 -26.14
CA ALA A 3 9.02 -6.53 -26.21
C ALA A 3 9.99 -6.33 -25.02
N SER A 4 11.04 -5.51 -25.13
CA SER A 4 12.02 -5.33 -24.05
C SER A 4 12.52 -3.90 -23.97
N LEU A 5 12.88 -3.50 -22.75
CA LEU A 5 13.44 -2.19 -22.42
C LEU A 5 14.62 -2.39 -21.48
N THR A 6 15.73 -1.70 -21.69
CA THR A 6 16.95 -1.88 -20.88
C THR A 6 17.39 -0.54 -20.31
N PHE A 7 17.58 -0.50 -18.99
CA PHE A 7 18.13 0.61 -18.25
C PHE A 7 19.35 0.15 -17.46
N ASN A 8 20.47 0.82 -17.59
CA ASN A 8 21.68 0.58 -16.82
C ASN A 8 22.04 -0.91 -16.66
N GLY A 9 21.91 -1.69 -17.75
CA GLY A 9 22.16 -3.12 -17.74
C GLY A 9 21.03 -4.01 -17.19
N THR A 10 19.99 -3.43 -16.61
CA THR A 10 18.78 -4.18 -16.21
C THR A 10 17.79 -4.21 -17.36
N SER A 11 17.41 -5.40 -17.80
CA SER A 11 16.44 -5.60 -18.87
C SER A 11 15.09 -5.98 -18.29
N MET A 12 14.06 -5.29 -18.77
CA MET A 12 12.64 -5.60 -18.51
C MET A 12 12.04 -6.15 -19.78
N SER A 13 11.32 -7.24 -19.71
CA SER A 13 10.62 -7.84 -20.84
C SER A 13 9.12 -7.78 -20.63
N SER A 14 8.38 -7.44 -21.68
CA SER A 14 6.94 -7.54 -21.68
C SER A 14 6.53 -8.96 -21.99
N SER A 15 5.68 -9.55 -21.14
CA SER A 15 5.13 -10.88 -21.33
C SER A 15 3.91 -10.91 -22.26
N GLY A 16 3.43 -9.76 -22.71
CA GLY A 16 2.19 -9.66 -23.48
C GLY A 16 2.14 -8.45 -24.39
N ASN A 17 1.07 -7.72 -24.28
CA ASN A 17 0.81 -6.52 -25.06
C ASN A 17 1.63 -5.31 -24.52
N GLN A 18 0.99 -4.19 -24.33
CA GLN A 18 1.61 -2.98 -23.81
C GLN A 18 1.75 -3.06 -22.29
N ASN A 19 2.98 -2.99 -21.77
CA ASN A 19 3.25 -2.93 -20.34
C ASN A 19 3.73 -1.53 -19.92
N GLY A 20 3.38 -1.13 -18.70
CA GLY A 20 3.89 0.06 -18.06
C GLY A 20 5.26 -0.17 -17.42
N PHE A 21 5.93 0.90 -17.09
CA PHE A 21 7.15 0.87 -16.27
C PHE A 21 7.25 2.14 -15.44
N LEU A 22 7.99 2.04 -14.34
CA LEU A 22 8.43 3.15 -13.53
C LEU A 22 9.96 3.10 -13.44
N ALA A 23 10.62 4.24 -13.59
CA ALA A 23 12.07 4.28 -13.51
C ALA A 23 12.53 5.62 -12.92
N MET A 24 13.62 5.60 -12.18
CA MET A 24 14.23 6.77 -11.59
C MET A 24 15.54 7.14 -12.28
N ILE A 25 15.66 8.42 -12.58
CA ILE A 25 16.88 9.04 -13.10
C ILE A 25 17.33 10.14 -12.12
N ASN A 26 18.60 10.21 -11.82
CA ASN A 26 19.12 11.26 -10.94
C ASN A 26 19.35 12.58 -11.72
N LYS A 27 19.68 13.64 -11.00
CA LYS A 27 19.92 14.98 -11.59
C LYS A 27 21.08 15.05 -12.60
N THR A 28 21.93 14.03 -12.64
CA THR A 28 23.03 13.94 -13.62
C THR A 28 22.66 13.10 -14.84
N GLY A 29 21.41 12.64 -14.93
CA GLY A 29 20.93 11.82 -16.05
C GLY A 29 21.26 10.33 -15.94
N SER A 30 21.74 9.87 -14.78
CA SER A 30 22.06 8.45 -14.56
C SER A 30 20.86 7.69 -14.01
N TRP A 31 20.54 6.56 -14.62
CA TRP A 31 19.50 5.64 -14.16
C TRP A 31 19.86 5.07 -12.80
N GLN A 32 18.90 5.08 -11.87
CA GLN A 32 19.07 4.56 -10.53
C GLN A 32 18.43 3.18 -10.40
N TRP A 33 17.17 3.09 -10.74
CA TRP A 33 16.40 1.85 -10.72
C TRP A 33 15.26 1.90 -11.73
N GLY A 34 14.66 0.76 -12.01
CA GLY A 34 13.44 0.64 -12.80
C GLY A 34 12.67 -0.60 -12.40
N THR A 35 11.36 -0.51 -12.42
CA THR A 35 10.42 -1.62 -12.24
C THR A 35 9.39 -1.61 -13.35
N HIS A 36 8.88 -2.76 -13.71
CA HIS A 36 7.85 -2.88 -14.74
C HIS A 36 6.55 -3.43 -14.15
N PHE A 37 5.47 -3.11 -14.81
CA PHE A 37 4.13 -3.56 -14.48
C PHE A 37 3.83 -4.74 -15.41
N ASP A 38 3.96 -5.95 -14.89
CA ASP A 38 3.89 -7.16 -15.70
C ASP A 38 2.48 -7.73 -15.76
N CYS A 39 2.06 -8.03 -16.97
CA CYS A 39 0.77 -8.60 -17.25
C CYS A 39 0.80 -9.25 -18.63
N SER A 40 0.16 -10.41 -18.80
CA SER A 40 -0.17 -10.92 -20.14
C SER A 40 -1.28 -10.10 -20.85
N CYS A 41 -1.63 -8.96 -20.28
CA CYS A 41 -2.65 -8.01 -20.71
C CYS A 41 -2.03 -6.68 -21.16
N SER A 42 -2.81 -5.60 -21.26
CA SER A 42 -2.30 -4.23 -21.48
C SER A 42 -2.38 -3.41 -20.21
N VAL A 43 -1.30 -2.68 -19.91
CA VAL A 43 -1.21 -1.75 -18.79
C VAL A 43 -0.86 -0.36 -19.31
N ASP A 44 -1.70 0.61 -19.00
CA ASP A 44 -1.47 2.03 -19.27
C ASP A 44 -1.18 2.75 -17.96
N SER A 45 0.05 3.24 -17.77
CA SER A 45 0.40 4.12 -16.65
C SER A 45 0.18 5.57 -17.07
N GLU A 46 -0.69 6.30 -16.36
CA GLU A 46 -1.18 7.60 -16.78
C GLU A 46 -0.83 8.72 -15.80
N GLY A 47 -0.96 8.48 -14.50
CA GLY A 47 -0.73 9.47 -13.45
C GLY A 47 0.36 9.05 -12.47
N LEU A 48 1.13 10.03 -12.00
CA LEU A 48 2.19 9.85 -11.02
C LEU A 48 2.19 11.03 -10.04
N HIS A 49 2.42 10.74 -8.76
CA HIS A 49 2.67 11.70 -7.69
C HIS A 49 3.80 11.20 -6.79
N ILE A 50 4.57 12.13 -6.22
CA ILE A 50 5.61 11.82 -5.22
C ILE A 50 5.33 12.67 -3.99
N ASP A 51 5.20 12.04 -2.82
CA ASP A 51 4.99 12.73 -1.55
C ASP A 51 6.30 13.26 -0.92
N SER A 52 6.21 13.99 0.18
CA SER A 52 7.37 14.58 0.86
C SER A 52 8.35 13.55 1.43
N ASN A 53 7.91 12.32 1.66
CA ASN A 53 8.74 11.21 2.13
C ASN A 53 9.41 10.44 0.98
N GLY A 54 9.11 10.83 -0.27
CA GLY A 54 9.63 10.18 -1.47
C GLY A 54 8.85 8.93 -1.89
N ASN A 55 7.69 8.64 -1.28
CA ASN A 55 6.82 7.58 -1.77
C ASN A 55 6.20 7.98 -3.10
N ILE A 56 6.09 7.03 -4.02
CA ILE A 56 5.62 7.25 -5.37
C ILE A 56 4.27 6.57 -5.55
N TYR A 57 3.28 7.33 -5.98
CA TYR A 57 1.95 6.84 -6.29
C TYR A 57 1.74 6.84 -7.79
N VAL A 58 1.24 5.73 -8.33
CA VAL A 58 1.00 5.58 -9.77
C VAL A 58 -0.42 5.08 -9.99
N THR A 59 -1.10 5.62 -10.98
CA THR A 59 -2.42 5.15 -11.41
C THR A 59 -2.50 4.97 -12.91
N GLY A 60 -3.46 4.20 -13.35
CA GLY A 60 -3.72 3.95 -14.76
C GLY A 60 -4.84 2.97 -15.00
N GLY A 61 -4.75 2.27 -16.13
CA GLY A 61 -5.67 1.24 -16.53
C GLY A 61 -4.99 -0.09 -16.82
N VAL A 62 -5.59 -1.18 -16.40
CA VAL A 62 -5.14 -2.54 -16.72
C VAL A 62 -6.29 -3.32 -17.35
N SER A 63 -6.07 -3.85 -18.57
CA SER A 63 -7.08 -4.70 -19.22
C SER A 63 -7.14 -6.05 -18.52
N THR A 64 -8.36 -6.57 -18.41
CA THR A 64 -8.61 -7.82 -17.69
C THR A 64 -7.90 -8.98 -18.32
N ASN A 65 -7.10 -9.65 -17.53
CA ASN A 65 -6.84 -11.10 -17.55
C ASN A 65 -5.92 -11.49 -16.40
N THR A 66 -5.70 -12.74 -16.21
CA THR A 66 -4.98 -13.38 -15.14
C THR A 66 -3.61 -12.74 -14.81
N GLY A 67 -3.46 -12.26 -13.56
CA GLY A 67 -2.14 -11.98 -12.98
C GLY A 67 -1.52 -10.64 -13.38
N PHE A 68 -2.09 -9.52 -12.92
CA PHE A 68 -1.39 -8.24 -12.92
C PHE A 68 -0.42 -8.19 -11.75
N ALA A 69 0.86 -7.94 -12.02
CA ALA A 69 1.91 -7.92 -11.02
C ALA A 69 2.75 -6.65 -11.09
N ILE A 70 3.12 -6.13 -9.92
CA ILE A 70 4.12 -5.09 -9.77
C ILE A 70 5.08 -5.54 -8.68
N GLY A 71 6.31 -5.89 -9.04
CA GLY A 71 7.26 -6.51 -8.14
C GLY A 71 6.70 -7.82 -7.57
N ASN A 72 6.65 -7.94 -6.24
CA ASN A 72 6.09 -9.12 -5.56
C ASN A 72 4.57 -9.03 -5.32
N ASN A 73 3.96 -7.88 -5.59
CA ASN A 73 2.52 -7.69 -5.44
C ASN A 73 1.80 -8.24 -6.68
N VAL A 74 1.05 -9.30 -6.50
CA VAL A 74 0.28 -9.94 -7.56
C VAL A 74 -1.20 -9.85 -7.23
N LEU A 75 -2.00 -9.28 -8.14
CA LEU A 75 -3.45 -9.25 -8.02
C LEU A 75 -4.09 -10.14 -9.07
N THR A 76 -5.09 -10.91 -8.63
CA THR A 76 -6.00 -11.58 -9.53
C THR A 76 -7.19 -10.66 -9.78
N LEU A 77 -7.28 -10.12 -10.97
CA LEU A 77 -8.39 -9.25 -11.36
C LEU A 77 -9.65 -10.05 -11.60
N THR A 78 -10.76 -9.58 -11.04
CA THR A 78 -12.07 -10.12 -11.36
C THR A 78 -12.51 -9.66 -12.75
N THR A 79 -13.15 -10.54 -13.48
CA THR A 79 -13.46 -10.41 -14.90
C THR A 79 -14.44 -9.28 -15.21
N GLY A 80 -13.99 -8.31 -15.98
CA GLY A 80 -14.80 -7.40 -16.78
C GLY A 80 -14.30 -7.45 -18.24
N SER A 81 -15.00 -6.86 -19.18
CA SER A 81 -14.58 -6.84 -20.60
C SER A 81 -13.71 -5.65 -20.94
N GLY A 82 -13.51 -4.72 -20.01
CA GLY A 82 -12.78 -3.46 -20.19
C GLY A 82 -11.54 -3.34 -19.31
N LYS A 83 -10.97 -2.15 -19.27
CA LYS A 83 -9.86 -1.82 -18.37
C LYS A 83 -10.37 -1.52 -16.96
N ASN A 84 -9.63 -1.99 -15.98
CA ASN A 84 -9.83 -1.67 -14.57
C ASN A 84 -8.85 -0.58 -14.15
N ILE A 85 -9.25 0.24 -13.18
CA ILE A 85 -8.34 1.20 -12.56
C ILE A 85 -7.35 0.43 -11.69
N PHE A 86 -6.08 0.80 -11.74
CA PHE A 86 -5.13 0.41 -10.70
C PHE A 86 -4.56 1.65 -10.01
N VAL A 87 -4.19 1.46 -8.75
CA VAL A 87 -3.42 2.42 -7.96
C VAL A 87 -2.33 1.63 -7.24
N ALA A 88 -1.11 2.11 -7.31
CA ALA A 88 0.05 1.46 -6.68
C ALA A 88 0.88 2.48 -5.91
N LYS A 89 1.45 2.07 -4.78
CA LYS A 89 2.43 2.82 -4.02
C LYS A 89 3.77 2.11 -4.07
N PHE A 90 4.82 2.90 -4.25
CA PHE A 90 6.21 2.46 -4.19
C PHE A 90 6.95 3.31 -3.15
N ASP A 91 8.00 2.76 -2.58
CA ASP A 91 8.97 3.54 -1.82
C ASP A 91 9.93 4.30 -2.76
N ASN A 92 10.83 5.09 -2.18
CA ASN A 92 11.84 5.85 -2.91
C ASN A 92 12.92 4.99 -3.61
N PHE A 93 12.94 3.67 -3.37
CA PHE A 93 13.80 2.70 -4.04
C PHE A 93 13.11 1.96 -5.18
N GLY A 94 11.83 2.29 -5.44
CA GLY A 94 11.03 1.65 -6.48
C GLY A 94 10.47 0.29 -6.11
N MET A 95 10.50 -0.05 -4.82
CA MET A 95 9.86 -1.28 -4.32
C MET A 95 8.38 -1.03 -4.12
N ALA A 96 7.55 -1.90 -4.70
CA ALA A 96 6.11 -1.80 -4.58
C ALA A 96 5.67 -2.16 -3.15
N GLN A 97 4.98 -1.22 -2.52
CA GLN A 97 4.44 -1.35 -1.17
C GLN A 97 3.06 -2.00 -1.20
N TRP A 98 2.18 -1.46 -2.02
CA TRP A 98 0.86 -2.04 -2.26
C TRP A 98 0.37 -1.73 -3.67
N LEU A 99 -0.60 -2.53 -4.10
CA LEU A 99 -1.30 -2.43 -5.37
C LEU A 99 -2.79 -2.70 -5.11
N LYS A 100 -3.64 -1.74 -5.46
CA LYS A 100 -5.10 -1.88 -5.40
C LYS A 100 -5.70 -1.75 -6.81
N THR A 101 -6.80 -2.44 -7.05
CA THR A 101 -7.56 -2.30 -8.31
C THR A 101 -9.03 -2.08 -8.03
N ILE A 102 -9.66 -1.32 -8.93
CA ILE A 102 -11.09 -1.10 -8.90
C ILE A 102 -11.64 -1.68 -10.20
N SER A 103 -12.41 -2.75 -10.04
CA SER A 103 -12.99 -3.46 -11.19
C SER A 103 -14.11 -2.66 -11.82
N SER A 104 -14.12 -2.60 -13.14
CA SER A 104 -15.19 -1.98 -13.92
C SER A 104 -15.74 -2.97 -14.96
N PRO A 105 -17.04 -2.97 -15.23
CA PRO A 105 -17.61 -3.79 -16.28
C PRO A 105 -17.23 -3.34 -17.69
N ARG A 106 -16.78 -2.09 -17.85
CA ARG A 106 -16.22 -1.50 -19.08
C ARG A 106 -14.93 -0.75 -18.77
N ASP A 107 -14.42 0.03 -19.74
CA ASP A 107 -13.18 0.78 -19.55
C ASP A 107 -13.31 1.84 -18.45
N ALA A 108 -12.50 1.69 -17.41
CA ALA A 108 -12.26 2.72 -16.42
C ALA A 108 -10.75 2.87 -16.22
N ILE A 109 -10.27 4.12 -16.21
CA ILE A 109 -8.85 4.42 -16.21
C ILE A 109 -8.59 5.60 -15.26
N GLY A 110 -7.66 5.40 -14.31
CA GLY A 110 -7.12 6.50 -13.52
C GLY A 110 -6.18 7.35 -14.37
N LYS A 111 -6.42 8.65 -14.41
CA LYS A 111 -5.67 9.62 -15.25
C LYS A 111 -4.68 10.45 -14.46
N SER A 112 -4.96 10.71 -13.21
CA SER A 112 -4.13 11.50 -12.32
C SER A 112 -4.26 10.99 -10.90
N VAL A 113 -3.20 11.09 -10.14
CA VAL A 113 -3.15 10.75 -8.72
C VAL A 113 -2.46 11.87 -7.97
N THR A 114 -2.94 12.20 -6.78
CA THR A 114 -2.28 13.15 -5.87
C THR A 114 -2.53 12.75 -4.42
N PHE A 115 -1.55 12.99 -3.55
CA PHE A 115 -1.62 12.71 -2.13
C PHE A 115 -1.69 14.02 -1.33
N ASP A 116 -2.70 14.16 -0.48
CA ASP A 116 -2.83 15.24 0.48
C ASP A 116 -2.20 14.80 1.80
N GLU A 117 -1.00 15.26 2.07
CA GLU A 117 -0.23 14.91 3.27
C GLU A 117 -0.90 15.37 4.58
N HIS A 118 -1.65 16.49 4.53
CA HIS A 118 -2.33 17.02 5.72
C HIS A 118 -3.52 16.18 6.16
N ARG A 119 -4.15 15.48 5.20
CA ARG A 119 -5.34 14.66 5.44
C ARG A 119 -5.07 13.18 5.29
N ALA A 120 -3.83 12.80 4.95
CA ALA A 120 -3.44 11.43 4.62
C ALA A 120 -4.38 10.77 3.59
N LYS A 121 -4.82 11.55 2.58
CA LYS A 121 -5.78 11.09 1.56
C LYS A 121 -5.16 11.08 0.17
N LEU A 122 -5.37 9.99 -0.53
CA LEU A 122 -5.01 9.86 -1.94
C LEU A 122 -6.23 10.15 -2.80
N PHE A 123 -6.07 11.04 -3.77
CA PHE A 123 -7.11 11.37 -4.74
C PHE A 123 -6.72 10.80 -6.10
N VAL A 124 -7.65 10.12 -6.74
CA VAL A 124 -7.50 9.59 -8.10
C VAL A 124 -8.59 10.17 -8.96
N LEU A 125 -8.18 10.94 -9.96
CA LEU A 125 -9.07 11.42 -11.02
C LEU A 125 -8.97 10.49 -12.22
N GLY A 126 -10.09 10.15 -12.83
CA GLY A 126 -10.11 9.29 -14.00
C GLY A 126 -11.39 9.43 -14.82
N ARG A 127 -11.51 8.53 -15.80
CA ARG A 127 -12.71 8.40 -16.63
C ARG A 127 -13.24 6.97 -16.59
N PHE A 128 -14.52 6.81 -16.90
CA PHE A 128 -15.16 5.52 -17.05
C PHE A 128 -16.24 5.58 -18.13
N GLU A 129 -16.48 4.44 -18.79
CA GLU A 129 -17.40 4.34 -19.91
C GLU A 129 -18.76 3.74 -19.49
N ASP A 130 -19.83 4.41 -19.93
CA ASP A 130 -21.23 3.94 -20.12
C ASP A 130 -21.68 2.76 -19.25
N MET A 131 -21.55 2.84 -17.93
CA MET A 131 -22.18 1.88 -17.00
C MET A 131 -22.13 2.35 -15.55
N THR A 132 -22.76 1.61 -14.68
CA THR A 132 -22.58 1.72 -13.24
C THR A 132 -21.40 0.87 -12.79
N PHE A 133 -20.53 1.42 -11.96
CA PHE A 133 -19.53 0.62 -11.26
C PHE A 133 -19.54 0.93 -9.75
N ASN A 134 -19.12 -0.05 -8.96
CA ASN A 134 -19.13 0.03 -7.51
C ASN A 134 -17.73 0.31 -6.98
N ILE A 135 -17.64 1.25 -6.04
CA ILE A 135 -16.43 1.55 -5.26
C ILE A 135 -16.82 1.43 -3.79
N GLY A 136 -16.39 0.35 -3.14
CA GLY A 136 -16.88 0.01 -1.81
C GLY A 136 -18.40 -0.11 -1.80
N SER A 137 -19.07 0.64 -0.91
CA SER A 137 -20.54 0.69 -0.80
C SER A 137 -21.20 1.67 -1.77
N SER A 138 -20.43 2.45 -2.52
CA SER A 138 -20.97 3.49 -3.43
C SER A 138 -21.09 2.98 -4.85
N THR A 139 -22.20 3.35 -5.51
CA THR A 139 -22.42 3.07 -6.93
C THR A 139 -22.35 4.38 -7.71
N ILE A 140 -21.50 4.42 -8.74
CA ILE A 140 -21.39 5.54 -9.66
C ILE A 140 -21.99 5.11 -10.98
N ALA A 141 -22.84 5.97 -11.54
CA ALA A 141 -23.47 5.73 -12.84
C ALA A 141 -23.03 6.78 -13.86
N SER A 142 -22.65 6.33 -15.05
CA SER A 142 -22.41 7.20 -16.20
C SER A 142 -23.74 7.74 -16.72
N ALA A 143 -23.71 8.98 -17.20
CA ALA A 143 -24.84 9.63 -17.86
C ALA A 143 -24.73 9.64 -19.39
N GLY A 144 -23.66 9.06 -19.94
CA GLY A 144 -23.37 9.06 -21.39
C GLY A 144 -22.19 8.16 -21.75
N ASP A 145 -21.47 8.50 -22.80
CA ASP A 145 -20.35 7.69 -23.30
C ASP A 145 -19.17 7.63 -22.30
N ASP A 146 -18.51 8.74 -22.04
CA ASP A 146 -17.40 8.88 -21.10
C ASP A 146 -17.78 9.88 -19.99
N ASP A 147 -17.63 9.48 -18.76
CA ASP A 147 -17.76 10.35 -17.59
C ASP A 147 -16.47 10.38 -16.77
N ILE A 148 -16.33 11.39 -15.93
CA ILE A 148 -15.20 11.54 -15.02
C ILE A 148 -15.61 11.11 -13.61
N PHE A 149 -14.64 10.56 -12.88
CA PHE A 149 -14.77 10.29 -11.45
C PHE A 149 -13.64 10.95 -10.67
N LEU A 150 -13.91 11.28 -9.43
CA LEU A 150 -12.91 11.58 -8.41
C LEU A 150 -13.08 10.57 -7.28
N LEU A 151 -12.09 9.74 -7.11
CA LEU A 151 -12.01 8.75 -6.06
C LEU A 151 -11.10 9.28 -4.95
N THR A 152 -11.51 9.08 -3.71
CA THR A 152 -10.68 9.30 -2.54
C THR A 152 -10.36 7.96 -1.90
N LEU A 153 -9.07 7.66 -1.75
CA LEU A 153 -8.59 6.54 -0.94
C LEU A 153 -8.05 7.14 0.36
N THR A 154 -8.57 6.67 1.45
CA THR A 154 -8.06 6.97 2.80
C THR A 154 -7.02 5.92 3.17
N LYS A 155 -6.14 6.26 4.10
CA LYS A 155 -5.28 5.27 4.72
C LYS A 155 -6.18 4.32 5.51
N ASP A 156 -5.89 3.05 5.45
CA ASP A 156 -6.58 1.94 6.10
C ASP A 156 -5.47 0.90 6.26
N TYR A 157 -4.85 0.89 7.44
CA TYR A 157 -3.57 0.22 7.65
C TYR A 157 -3.75 -1.30 7.70
N ASP A 158 -4.74 -1.78 8.44
CA ASP A 158 -4.99 -3.21 8.60
C ASP A 158 -5.86 -3.81 7.49
N GLY A 159 -6.57 -2.96 6.73
CA GLY A 159 -7.39 -3.35 5.57
C GLY A 159 -8.78 -3.85 5.94
N ASP A 160 -9.34 -3.41 7.05
CA ASP A 160 -10.66 -3.81 7.53
C ASP A 160 -11.83 -3.01 6.92
N ASP A 161 -11.52 -2.05 6.01
CA ASP A 161 -12.42 -1.09 5.37
C ASP A 161 -12.85 0.09 6.28
N ILE A 162 -12.28 0.24 7.47
CA ILE A 162 -12.39 1.44 8.30
C ILE A 162 -11.11 2.28 8.08
N PRO A 163 -11.22 3.53 7.62
CA PRO A 163 -10.03 4.38 7.49
C PRO A 163 -9.39 4.72 8.84
N ASP A 164 -8.06 4.76 8.94
CA ASP A 164 -7.30 5.11 10.15
C ASP A 164 -7.84 6.37 10.86
N SER A 165 -8.42 7.33 10.15
CA SER A 165 -9.01 8.54 10.74
C SER A 165 -10.30 8.29 11.53
N ASN A 166 -10.91 7.14 11.41
CA ASN A 166 -12.17 6.73 12.04
C ASN A 166 -12.04 5.36 12.71
N ASP A 167 -10.89 4.71 12.57
CA ASP A 167 -10.54 3.51 13.26
C ASP A 167 -10.10 3.85 14.69
N ILE A 168 -10.23 2.94 15.57
CA ILE A 168 -9.78 3.02 16.96
C ILE A 168 -8.64 2.06 17.27
N ASP A 169 -8.26 1.23 16.28
CA ASP A 169 -7.27 0.16 16.34
C ASP A 169 -6.68 0.02 14.92
N ASP A 170 -5.85 1.00 14.53
CA ASP A 170 -5.38 1.23 13.15
C ASP A 170 -4.67 0.03 12.51
N ASP A 171 -4.05 -0.85 13.29
CA ASP A 171 -3.35 -2.05 12.80
C ASP A 171 -4.08 -3.36 13.10
N GLY A 172 -5.20 -3.27 13.83
CA GLY A 172 -6.10 -4.36 14.10
C GLY A 172 -5.50 -5.42 15.03
N ASP A 173 -4.57 -5.06 15.91
CA ASP A 173 -3.88 -5.96 16.81
C ASP A 173 -4.66 -6.29 18.09
N PHE A 174 -5.79 -5.60 18.34
CA PHE A 174 -6.69 -5.62 19.50
C PHE A 174 -6.34 -4.66 20.63
N ILE A 175 -5.34 -3.83 20.48
CA ILE A 175 -5.06 -2.70 21.35
C ILE A 175 -5.49 -1.42 20.62
N ASN A 176 -6.31 -0.59 21.26
CA ASN A 176 -6.77 0.65 20.64
C ASN A 176 -5.64 1.68 20.61
N ASP A 177 -5.50 2.47 19.53
CA ASP A 177 -4.46 3.47 19.32
C ASP A 177 -4.11 4.36 20.53
N PRO A 178 -5.07 4.84 21.35
CA PRO A 178 -4.73 5.65 22.52
C PRO A 178 -4.00 4.91 23.64
N PHE A 179 -3.96 3.57 23.58
CA PHE A 179 -3.34 2.69 24.56
C PHE A 179 -2.24 1.83 23.96
N ASP A 180 -2.00 2.02 22.66
CA ASP A 180 -1.07 1.27 21.85
C ASP A 180 0.22 2.07 21.67
N SER A 181 1.34 1.49 22.08
CA SER A 181 2.68 2.06 21.90
C SER A 181 3.17 1.92 20.45
N CYS A 182 2.62 0.94 19.72
CA CYS A 182 2.96 0.63 18.32
C CYS A 182 1.73 0.65 17.38
N PRO A 183 1.00 1.78 17.23
CA PRO A 183 -0.30 1.83 16.55
C PRO A 183 -0.24 1.58 15.03
N PHE A 184 0.87 1.11 14.53
CA PHE A 184 1.11 0.67 13.16
C PHE A 184 2.07 -0.52 13.15
N SER A 185 1.85 -1.48 14.03
CA SER A 185 2.63 -2.69 14.14
C SER A 185 2.49 -3.59 12.90
N MET A 186 3.14 -4.72 12.89
CA MET A 186 3.15 -5.63 11.74
C MET A 186 1.73 -6.15 11.41
N ILE A 187 1.24 -5.90 10.20
CA ILE A 187 -0.08 -6.36 9.74
C ILE A 187 -0.27 -7.85 9.97
N GLY A 188 -1.37 -8.19 10.68
CA GLY A 188 -1.71 -9.56 11.04
C GLY A 188 -1.12 -10.02 12.37
N PHE A 189 -0.30 -9.21 13.02
CA PHE A 189 0.03 -9.34 14.42
C PHE A 189 -1.26 -9.27 15.28
N LYS A 190 -1.26 -9.93 16.39
CA LYS A 190 -2.31 -9.84 17.39
C LYS A 190 -1.67 -9.81 18.77
N SER A 191 -1.97 -8.78 19.53
CA SER A 191 -1.53 -8.65 20.92
C SER A 191 -2.12 -9.78 21.76
N THR A 192 -1.24 -10.61 22.28
CA THR A 192 -1.57 -11.71 23.17
C THR A 192 -0.45 -11.89 24.19
N GLY A 193 -0.70 -12.39 25.37
CA GLY A 193 0.33 -12.60 26.39
C GLY A 193 1.49 -13.55 26.01
N SER A 194 1.59 -13.97 24.75
CA SER A 194 2.70 -14.73 24.19
C SER A 194 3.42 -14.02 23.04
N SER A 195 2.92 -12.91 22.58
CA SER A 195 3.43 -12.11 21.47
C SER A 195 3.57 -10.63 21.84
N ASP A 196 3.06 -10.25 22.99
CA ASP A 196 3.03 -8.92 23.57
C ASP A 196 2.79 -9.15 25.10
N HIS A 197 3.89 -9.21 25.85
CA HIS A 197 3.87 -9.67 27.22
C HIS A 197 3.22 -8.66 28.17
N ASP A 198 3.49 -7.40 27.97
CA ASP A 198 3.00 -6.29 28.80
C ASP A 198 1.70 -5.66 28.28
N SER A 199 1.26 -6.11 27.09
CA SER A 199 0.02 -5.67 26.44
C SER A 199 0.02 -4.19 26.07
N ASP A 200 1.14 -3.70 25.56
CA ASP A 200 1.31 -2.32 25.12
C ASP A 200 1.10 -2.12 23.61
N GLY A 201 0.82 -3.22 22.86
CA GLY A 201 0.56 -3.19 21.41
C GLY A 201 1.80 -3.41 20.55
N CYS A 202 2.98 -3.55 21.14
CA CYS A 202 4.22 -3.85 20.43
C CYS A 202 4.49 -5.35 20.39
N HIS A 203 5.04 -5.84 19.26
CA HIS A 203 5.38 -7.26 19.14
C HIS A 203 6.72 -7.56 19.82
N ASP A 204 6.71 -8.41 20.86
CA ASP A 204 7.89 -8.91 21.58
C ASP A 204 8.99 -9.36 20.61
N GLY A 205 10.20 -8.87 20.83
CA GLY A 205 11.39 -9.27 20.09
C GLY A 205 11.44 -8.84 18.61
N ILE A 206 10.50 -8.02 18.13
CA ILE A 206 10.48 -7.44 16.78
C ILE A 206 10.40 -5.91 16.83
N GLU A 207 9.45 -5.38 17.59
CA GLU A 207 9.11 -3.95 17.69
C GLU A 207 9.30 -3.45 19.11
N ASP A 208 9.18 -4.33 20.10
CA ASP A 208 9.42 -4.06 21.50
C ASP A 208 10.86 -4.40 21.88
N ASP A 209 11.51 -3.49 22.57
CA ASP A 209 12.86 -3.62 23.11
C ASP A 209 12.86 -3.82 24.64
N ASP A 210 11.68 -3.81 25.30
CA ASP A 210 11.50 -3.90 26.77
C ASP A 210 10.17 -4.64 27.07
N ASP A 211 10.14 -5.95 26.75
CA ASP A 211 8.95 -6.83 26.74
C ASP A 211 8.10 -6.82 28.03
N ASP A 212 8.62 -6.33 29.16
CA ASP A 212 7.88 -6.28 30.43
C ASP A 212 7.75 -4.88 31.04
N ASN A 213 8.19 -3.84 30.29
CA ASN A 213 8.13 -2.42 30.67
C ASN A 213 8.78 -2.09 32.02
N ASP A 214 9.86 -2.81 32.40
CA ASP A 214 10.59 -2.54 33.63
C ASP A 214 11.63 -1.43 33.52
N ASN A 215 11.75 -0.82 32.33
CA ASN A 215 12.73 0.18 31.89
C ASN A 215 14.15 -0.39 31.73
N LEU A 216 14.28 -1.67 31.48
CA LEU A 216 15.52 -2.31 31.13
C LEU A 216 15.33 -3.07 29.81
N ASN A 217 15.97 -2.57 28.75
CA ASN A 217 15.91 -3.20 27.42
C ASN A 217 16.29 -4.68 27.48
N ASP A 218 15.57 -5.56 26.79
CA ASP A 218 15.68 -7.02 26.78
C ASP A 218 17.10 -7.53 26.60
N SER A 219 17.88 -6.85 25.78
CA SER A 219 19.29 -7.20 25.54
C SER A 219 20.18 -7.07 26.78
N LEU A 220 19.73 -6.35 27.78
CA LEU A 220 20.42 -6.06 29.04
C LEU A 220 19.70 -6.67 30.23
N ASP A 221 18.50 -7.17 30.04
CA ASP A 221 17.69 -7.80 31.09
C ASP A 221 17.91 -9.32 31.15
N PHE A 222 17.95 -9.86 32.40
CA PHE A 222 18.01 -11.30 32.66
C PHE A 222 16.65 -11.98 32.59
N CYS A 223 15.56 -11.23 32.62
CA CYS A 223 14.17 -11.70 32.60
C CYS A 223 13.33 -10.81 31.71
N PRO A 224 13.54 -10.77 30.39
CA PRO A 224 12.84 -9.90 29.45
C PRO A 224 11.32 -9.95 29.48
N THR A 225 10.76 -11.05 29.96
CA THR A 225 9.33 -11.25 30.22
C THR A 225 9.08 -11.51 31.70
N GLY A 226 9.58 -10.63 32.54
CA GLY A 226 9.51 -10.71 33.99
C GLY A 226 8.16 -10.27 34.56
N MET A 227 8.18 -9.49 35.60
CA MET A 227 6.96 -8.91 36.17
C MET A 227 6.71 -7.56 35.53
N ILE A 228 5.59 -7.41 34.83
CA ILE A 228 5.20 -6.17 34.14
C ILE A 228 5.29 -4.98 35.07
N ASP A 229 5.85 -3.86 34.59
CA ASP A 229 6.06 -2.60 35.33
C ASP A 229 6.93 -2.74 36.61
N TRP A 230 7.78 -3.77 36.67
CA TRP A 230 8.66 -3.91 37.83
C TRP A 230 9.83 -2.95 37.74
N VAL A 231 9.80 -1.89 38.54
CA VAL A 231 10.87 -0.90 38.60
C VAL A 231 11.93 -1.33 39.63
N ARG A 232 13.16 -1.52 39.18
CA ARG A 232 14.32 -1.80 40.02
C ARG A 232 14.55 -0.68 41.03
N THR A 233 14.31 -0.93 42.32
CA THR A 233 14.66 -0.01 43.38
C THR A 233 16.11 -0.24 43.79
N SER A 234 16.83 0.84 44.17
CA SER A 234 18.25 0.80 44.54
C SER A 234 18.57 -0.05 45.79
N SER A 235 17.63 -0.83 46.28
CA SER A 235 17.73 -1.70 47.45
C SER A 235 17.32 -3.16 47.18
N SER A 236 17.15 -3.57 45.94
CA SER A 236 16.86 -4.96 45.55
C SER A 236 18.08 -5.62 44.88
#